data_814f25ec75fc2e5643d6c1d024dddf1d
#
_entry.id   814f25ec75fc2e5643d6c1d024dddf1d
#
_cell.length_a   1.000
_cell.length_b   1.000
_cell.length_c   1.000
_cell.angle_alpha   90.00
_cell.angle_beta   90.00
_cell.angle_gamma   90.00
#
_symmetry.space_group_name_H-M   'P 1'
#
loop_
_entity.id
_entity.type
_entity.pdbx_description
1 polymer ?
#
loop_
_entity_poly.entity_id
_entity_poly.type
_entity_poly.pdbx_seq_one_letter_code
_entity_poly.pdbx_strand_id
1 'polypeptide(L)'
;MTKEFFKFLFDNNFDSLRNYLYYRSGNKELATDIAQDCFLKLWEKQPGGDEVAIRKLLYKMGHDIFISRYRHSRVEKEFAFKQNFSNETSRSPEDELNYSELKKKYQQVLNEMPENWRVVFLMSRTEELKNREIAERLGLSVKAVEKRMSKALRMLKDALMAEETNPG
;
A
#
# COMPACT_ATOMS: atom_id res chain seq x y z
N MET A 1 -17.54 -23.45 -1.40
CA MET A 1 -17.75 -21.99 -1.15
C MET A 1 -19.07 -21.57 -1.79
N THR A 2 -19.95 -20.95 -1.02
CA THR A 2 -21.19 -20.43 -1.56
C THR A 2 -20.99 -19.13 -2.31
N LYS A 3 -21.91 -18.78 -3.20
CA LYS A 3 -21.87 -17.49 -3.91
C LYS A 3 -21.96 -16.32 -2.93
N GLU A 4 -22.75 -16.46 -1.88
CA GLU A 4 -22.94 -15.44 -0.86
C GLU A 4 -21.64 -15.21 -0.07
N PHE A 5 -20.96 -16.28 0.30
CA PHE A 5 -19.68 -16.16 1.01
C PHE A 5 -18.58 -15.57 0.11
N PHE A 6 -18.54 -15.98 -1.15
CA PHE A 6 -17.60 -15.39 -2.11
C PHE A 6 -17.85 -13.88 -2.29
N LYS A 7 -19.12 -13.50 -2.43
CA LYS A 7 -19.49 -12.08 -2.52
C LYS A 7 -19.04 -11.31 -1.28
N PHE A 8 -19.29 -11.87 -0.10
CA PHE A 8 -18.85 -11.28 1.16
C PHE A 8 -17.33 -11.09 1.18
N LEU A 9 -16.57 -12.09 0.78
CA LEU A 9 -15.10 -12.01 0.71
C LEU A 9 -14.64 -10.93 -0.28
N PHE A 10 -15.29 -10.85 -1.42
CA PHE A 10 -14.98 -9.85 -2.44
C PHE A 10 -15.25 -8.44 -1.92
N ASP A 11 -16.44 -8.21 -1.41
CA ASP A 11 -16.86 -6.90 -0.92
C ASP A 11 -15.97 -6.39 0.22
N ASN A 12 -15.46 -7.28 1.05
CA ASN A 12 -14.66 -6.90 2.23
C ASN A 12 -13.14 -6.89 2.00
N ASN A 13 -12.64 -7.53 0.94
CA ASN A 13 -11.20 -7.71 0.78
C ASN A 13 -10.63 -7.21 -0.55
N PHE A 14 -11.45 -6.98 -1.57
CA PHE A 14 -10.94 -6.60 -2.89
C PHE A 14 -10.18 -5.29 -2.87
N ASP A 15 -10.77 -4.25 -2.28
CA ASP A 15 -10.16 -2.92 -2.26
C ASP A 15 -8.85 -2.91 -1.48
N SER A 16 -8.81 -3.58 -0.33
CA SER A 16 -7.61 -3.69 0.49
C SER A 16 -6.49 -4.44 -0.25
N LEU A 17 -6.83 -5.53 -0.92
CA LEU A 17 -5.86 -6.30 -1.70
C LEU A 17 -5.31 -5.46 -2.87
N ARG A 18 -6.17 -4.78 -3.61
CA ARG A 18 -5.77 -3.89 -4.69
C ARG A 18 -4.88 -2.77 -4.18
N ASN A 19 -5.22 -2.16 -3.06
CA ASN A 19 -4.43 -1.10 -2.45
C ASN A 19 -3.02 -1.60 -2.07
N TYR A 20 -2.94 -2.77 -1.44
CA TYR A 20 -1.66 -3.40 -1.13
C TYR A 20 -0.79 -3.55 -2.38
N LEU A 21 -1.35 -4.07 -3.45
CA LEU A 21 -0.65 -4.26 -4.71
C LEU A 21 -0.26 -2.92 -5.37
N TYR A 22 -1.10 -1.91 -5.20
CA TYR A 22 -0.79 -0.55 -5.64
C TYR A 22 0.38 0.06 -4.86
N TYR A 23 0.42 -0.13 -3.56
CA TYR A 23 1.54 0.37 -2.74
C TYR A 23 2.87 -0.28 -3.14
N ARG A 24 2.81 -1.50 -3.64
CA ARG A 24 3.99 -2.21 -4.14
C ARG A 24 4.39 -1.75 -5.54
N SER A 25 3.44 -1.69 -6.45
CA SER A 25 3.69 -1.50 -7.88
C SER A 25 3.71 -0.05 -8.32
N GLY A 26 2.97 0.82 -7.63
CA GLY A 26 2.71 2.18 -8.09
C GLY A 26 1.84 2.24 -9.34
N ASN A 27 1.35 1.10 -9.81
CA ASN A 27 0.54 0.97 -11.01
C ASN A 27 -0.85 0.47 -10.65
N LYS A 28 -1.83 1.34 -10.74
CA LYS A 28 -3.21 1.06 -10.34
C LYS A 28 -3.87 -0.01 -11.22
N GLU A 29 -3.60 0.02 -12.52
CA GLU A 29 -4.16 -0.95 -13.46
C GLU A 29 -3.60 -2.34 -13.19
N LEU A 30 -2.29 -2.46 -12.99
CA LEU A 30 -1.64 -3.72 -12.66
C LEU A 30 -2.18 -4.26 -11.33
N ALA A 31 -2.31 -3.41 -10.32
CA ALA A 31 -2.85 -3.79 -9.02
C ALA A 31 -4.28 -4.34 -9.14
N THR A 32 -5.12 -3.67 -9.91
CA THR A 32 -6.51 -4.10 -10.16
C THR A 32 -6.54 -5.44 -10.88
N ASP A 33 -5.73 -5.62 -11.92
CA ASP A 33 -5.66 -6.86 -12.69
C ASP A 33 -5.23 -8.04 -11.81
N ILE A 34 -4.21 -7.85 -10.99
CA ILE A 34 -3.74 -8.91 -10.10
C ILE A 34 -4.80 -9.24 -9.04
N ALA A 35 -5.45 -8.24 -8.46
CA ALA A 35 -6.51 -8.46 -7.48
C ALA A 35 -7.66 -9.26 -8.09
N GLN A 36 -8.07 -8.94 -9.31
CA GLN A 36 -9.09 -9.70 -10.04
C GLN A 36 -8.66 -11.14 -10.27
N ASP A 37 -7.41 -11.36 -10.68
CA ASP A 37 -6.87 -12.71 -10.88
C ASP A 37 -6.87 -13.52 -9.59
N CYS A 38 -6.58 -12.89 -8.45
CA CYS A 38 -6.62 -13.56 -7.15
C CYS A 38 -8.03 -14.06 -6.83
N PHE A 39 -9.04 -13.22 -7.04
CA PHE A 39 -10.43 -13.62 -6.77
C PHE A 39 -10.94 -14.65 -7.77
N LEU A 40 -10.53 -14.58 -9.03
CA LEU A 40 -10.84 -15.60 -10.02
C LEU A 40 -10.28 -16.96 -9.60
N LYS A 41 -9.02 -17.00 -9.20
CA LYS A 41 -8.37 -18.22 -8.71
C LYS A 41 -9.01 -18.73 -7.42
N LEU A 42 -9.42 -17.82 -6.55
CA LEU A 42 -10.14 -18.19 -5.33
C LEU A 42 -11.44 -18.91 -5.67
N TRP A 43 -12.20 -18.39 -6.62
CA TRP A 43 -13.44 -19.02 -7.06
C TRP A 43 -13.21 -20.39 -7.72
N GLU A 44 -12.17 -20.48 -8.55
CA GLU A 44 -11.83 -21.74 -9.24
C GLU A 44 -11.38 -22.82 -8.26
N LYS A 45 -10.53 -22.47 -7.30
CA LYS A 45 -9.93 -23.44 -6.37
C LYS A 45 -10.81 -23.76 -5.17
N GLN A 46 -11.69 -22.85 -4.80
CA GLN A 46 -12.59 -22.98 -3.66
C GLN A 46 -11.92 -23.55 -2.39
N PRO A 47 -10.85 -22.91 -1.90
CA PRO A 47 -10.17 -23.39 -0.71
C PRO A 47 -11.07 -23.29 0.51
N GLY A 48 -10.92 -24.22 1.45
CA GLY A 48 -11.62 -24.14 2.71
C GLY A 48 -10.99 -23.10 3.64
N GLY A 49 -11.72 -22.73 4.67
CA GLY A 49 -11.25 -21.81 5.70
C GLY A 49 -12.22 -20.67 5.96
N ASP A 50 -11.96 -19.97 7.05
CA ASP A 50 -12.73 -18.77 7.41
C ASP A 50 -12.18 -17.53 6.68
N GLU A 51 -12.80 -16.38 6.90
CA GLU A 51 -12.39 -15.12 6.26
C GLU A 51 -10.92 -14.78 6.52
N VAL A 52 -10.44 -14.99 7.74
CA VAL A 52 -9.04 -14.69 8.10
C VAL A 52 -8.06 -15.54 7.28
N ALA A 53 -8.31 -16.85 7.21
CA ALA A 53 -7.47 -17.78 6.44
C ALA A 53 -7.48 -17.43 4.95
N ILE A 54 -8.65 -17.14 4.39
CA ILE A 54 -8.78 -16.79 2.99
C ILE A 54 -8.13 -15.44 2.69
N ARG A 55 -8.27 -14.47 3.57
CA ARG A 55 -7.59 -13.17 3.42
C ARG A 55 -6.07 -13.33 3.35
N LYS A 56 -5.48 -14.13 4.24
CA LYS A 56 -4.05 -14.44 4.19
C LYS A 56 -3.67 -15.08 2.86
N LEU A 57 -4.48 -16.02 2.39
CA LEU A 57 -4.26 -16.68 1.11
C LEU A 57 -4.32 -15.69 -0.06
N LEU A 58 -5.27 -14.76 -0.06
CA LEU A 58 -5.39 -13.73 -1.09
C LEU A 58 -4.14 -12.84 -1.16
N TYR A 59 -3.63 -12.40 -0.01
CA TYR A 59 -2.41 -11.59 0.02
C TYR A 59 -1.19 -12.38 -0.45
N LYS A 60 -1.10 -13.66 -0.10
CA LYS A 60 -0.03 -14.52 -0.60
C LYS A 60 -0.13 -14.71 -2.11
N MET A 61 -1.32 -14.98 -2.62
CA MET A 61 -1.56 -15.11 -4.06
C MET A 61 -1.19 -13.82 -4.80
N GLY A 62 -1.62 -12.69 -4.29
CA GLY A 62 -1.29 -11.38 -4.83
C GLY A 62 0.21 -11.13 -4.85
N HIS A 63 0.90 -11.46 -3.77
CA HIS A 63 2.35 -11.38 -3.69
C HIS A 63 3.03 -12.24 -4.77
N ASP A 64 2.63 -13.50 -4.88
CA ASP A 64 3.25 -14.44 -5.82
C ASP A 64 3.02 -14.01 -7.28
N ILE A 65 1.81 -13.57 -7.61
CA ILE A 65 1.49 -13.08 -8.96
C ILE A 65 2.27 -11.79 -9.25
N PHE A 66 2.34 -10.89 -8.29
CA PHE A 66 3.08 -9.64 -8.43
C PHE A 66 4.56 -9.90 -8.72
N ILE A 67 5.20 -10.75 -7.92
CA ILE A 67 6.61 -11.11 -8.12
C ILE A 67 6.83 -11.70 -9.51
N SER A 68 5.95 -12.60 -9.95
CA SER A 68 6.04 -13.23 -11.27
C SER A 68 5.92 -12.19 -12.39
N ARG A 69 4.94 -11.32 -12.35
CA ARG A 69 4.72 -10.29 -13.37
C ARG A 69 5.77 -9.18 -13.34
N TYR A 70 6.18 -8.80 -12.13
CA TYR A 70 7.14 -7.73 -11.93
C TYR A 70 8.52 -8.07 -12.48
N ARG A 71 8.94 -9.33 -12.39
CA ARG A 71 10.21 -9.78 -12.96
C ARG A 71 10.22 -9.73 -14.48
N HIS A 72 9.04 -9.73 -15.11
CA HIS A 72 8.89 -9.72 -16.56
C HIS A 72 8.62 -8.33 -17.13
N SER A 73 8.15 -7.39 -16.33
CA SER A 73 7.94 -6.02 -16.76
C SER A 73 8.88 -5.09 -16.00
N ARG A 74 9.64 -4.28 -16.73
CA ARG A 74 10.40 -3.20 -16.10
C ARG A 74 9.39 -2.15 -15.64
N VAL A 75 9.42 -1.90 -14.37
CA VAL A 75 8.50 -1.03 -13.66
C VAL A 75 8.58 0.39 -14.16
N GLU A 76 7.41 0.98 -14.33
CA GLU A 76 7.28 2.42 -14.41
C GLU A 76 7.78 3.01 -13.09
N LYS A 77 8.75 3.91 -13.18
CA LYS A 77 9.54 4.35 -12.05
C LYS A 77 8.90 5.42 -11.20
N GLU A 78 7.69 5.86 -11.51
CA GLU A 78 7.06 6.96 -10.80
C GLU A 78 5.73 6.58 -10.21
N PHE A 79 5.70 6.50 -8.89
CA PHE A 79 4.47 6.32 -8.13
C PHE A 79 3.78 7.68 -7.99
N ALA A 80 2.68 7.87 -8.68
CA ALA A 80 1.82 9.00 -8.43
C ALA A 80 0.82 8.62 -7.34
N PHE A 81 1.26 8.59 -6.09
CA PHE A 81 0.35 8.40 -4.98
C PHE A 81 -0.55 9.62 -4.87
N LYS A 82 -1.77 9.50 -5.38
CA LYS A 82 -2.80 10.51 -5.15
C LYS A 82 -3.26 10.37 -3.71
N GLN A 83 -2.61 11.07 -2.81
CA GLN A 83 -3.18 11.25 -1.50
C GLN A 83 -4.29 12.29 -1.59
N ASN A 84 -5.46 11.89 -1.15
CA ASN A 84 -6.49 12.82 -0.81
C ASN A 84 -6.10 13.51 0.49
N PHE A 85 -5.27 14.54 0.38
CA PHE A 85 -5.23 15.52 1.44
C PHE A 85 -6.57 16.23 1.35
N SER A 86 -7.44 16.01 2.32
CA SER A 86 -8.71 16.72 2.42
C SER A 86 -8.43 18.20 2.61
N ASN A 87 -8.63 18.98 1.58
CA ASN A 87 -8.15 20.35 1.48
C ASN A 87 -9.28 21.33 1.55
N GLU A 88 -10.05 21.26 2.60
CA GLU A 88 -11.17 22.18 2.74
C GLU A 88 -10.84 23.44 3.51
N THR A 89 -9.58 23.67 3.85
CA THR A 89 -9.18 24.93 4.46
C THR A 89 -8.73 25.91 3.40
N SER A 90 -9.35 27.06 3.36
CA SER A 90 -8.90 28.17 2.54
C SER A 90 -7.48 28.56 2.93
N ARG A 91 -6.53 28.21 2.10
CA ARG A 91 -5.12 28.54 2.29
C ARG A 91 -4.76 29.79 1.52
N SER A 92 -3.84 30.58 2.06
CA SER A 92 -3.26 31.66 1.31
C SER A 92 -2.46 31.11 0.12
N PRO A 93 -2.23 31.88 -0.97
CA PRO A 93 -1.40 31.44 -2.09
C PRO A 93 -0.02 30.97 -1.67
N GLU A 94 0.58 31.58 -0.65
CA GLU A 94 1.87 31.20 -0.11
C GLU A 94 1.80 29.85 0.61
N ASP A 95 0.75 29.62 1.38
CA ASP A 95 0.51 28.34 2.06
C ASP A 95 0.25 27.21 1.05
N GLU A 96 -0.46 27.50 -0.04
CA GLU A 96 -0.69 26.54 -1.11
C GLU A 96 0.60 26.15 -1.82
N LEU A 97 1.50 27.11 -2.07
CA LEU A 97 2.80 26.81 -2.68
C LEU A 97 3.64 25.93 -1.77
N ASN A 98 3.74 26.27 -0.49
CA ASN A 98 4.47 25.48 0.52
C ASN A 98 3.87 24.09 0.66
N TYR A 99 2.56 23.98 0.63
CA TYR A 99 1.85 22.70 0.68
C TYR A 99 2.12 21.85 -0.56
N SER A 100 2.13 22.45 -1.74
CA SER A 100 2.42 21.78 -2.99
C SER A 100 3.85 21.24 -3.03
N GLU A 101 4.80 22.00 -2.51
CA GLU A 101 6.20 21.58 -2.39
C GLU A 101 6.36 20.45 -1.38
N LEU A 102 5.69 20.53 -0.24
CA LEU A 102 5.69 19.50 0.78
C LEU A 102 5.10 18.20 0.24
N LYS A 103 4.00 18.29 -0.49
CA LYS A 103 3.36 17.15 -1.13
C LYS A 103 4.28 16.46 -2.15
N LYS A 104 4.94 17.24 -3.00
CA LYS A 104 5.90 16.71 -3.98
C LYS A 104 7.05 15.99 -3.28
N LYS A 105 7.57 16.58 -2.21
CA LYS A 105 8.65 16.00 -1.43
C LYS A 105 8.25 14.70 -0.77
N TYR A 106 7.07 14.67 -0.18
CA TYR A 106 6.49 13.47 0.42
C TYR A 106 6.36 12.34 -0.62
N GLN A 107 5.84 12.65 -1.80
CA GLN A 107 5.72 11.67 -2.89
C GLN A 107 7.09 11.16 -3.35
N GLN A 108 8.06 12.05 -3.44
CA GLN A 108 9.42 11.68 -3.82
C GLN A 108 10.04 10.71 -2.80
N VAL A 109 9.86 10.99 -1.50
CA VAL A 109 10.36 10.11 -0.45
C VAL A 109 9.72 8.74 -0.54
N LEU A 110 8.40 8.68 -0.75
CA LEU A 110 7.70 7.40 -0.93
C LEU A 110 8.22 6.62 -2.13
N ASN A 111 8.54 7.30 -3.24
CA ASN A 111 9.09 6.66 -4.42
C ASN A 111 10.50 6.09 -4.19
N GLU A 112 11.30 6.78 -3.42
CA GLU A 112 12.68 6.37 -3.09
C GLU A 112 12.73 5.35 -1.96
N MET A 113 11.66 5.26 -1.18
CA MET A 113 11.59 4.36 -0.03
C MET A 113 11.61 2.89 -0.48
N PRO A 114 12.35 2.03 0.22
CA PRO A 114 12.25 0.59 -0.03
C PRO A 114 10.80 0.11 0.03
N GLU A 115 10.43 -0.73 -0.91
CA GLU A 115 9.07 -1.23 -1.06
C GLU A 115 8.48 -1.80 0.23
N ASN A 116 9.28 -2.59 0.95
CA ASN A 116 8.84 -3.21 2.20
C ASN A 116 8.43 -2.19 3.27
N TRP A 117 9.12 -1.06 3.33
CA TRP A 117 8.79 0.00 4.29
C TRP A 117 7.56 0.78 3.82
N ARG A 118 7.51 1.09 2.53
CA ARG A 118 6.41 1.84 1.91
C ARG A 118 5.07 1.14 2.09
N VAL A 119 5.02 -0.16 1.84
CA VAL A 119 3.79 -0.95 1.97
C VAL A 119 3.23 -0.88 3.39
N VAL A 120 4.07 -1.15 4.39
CA VAL A 120 3.66 -1.12 5.80
C VAL A 120 3.19 0.29 6.19
N PHE A 121 3.94 1.31 5.80
CA PHE A 121 3.60 2.69 6.10
C PHE A 121 2.25 3.09 5.48
N LEU A 122 2.02 2.78 4.21
CA LEU A 122 0.79 3.16 3.52
C LEU A 122 -0.41 2.35 3.99
N MET A 123 -0.24 1.08 4.33
CA MET A 123 -1.32 0.29 4.93
C MET A 123 -1.76 0.90 6.26
N SER A 124 -0.83 1.37 7.06
CA SER A 124 -1.15 2.04 8.32
C SER A 124 -1.77 3.42 8.08
N ARG A 125 -1.16 4.23 7.23
CA ARG A 125 -1.54 5.63 7.04
C ARG A 125 -2.84 5.78 6.26
N THR A 126 -3.01 5.03 5.18
CA THR A 126 -4.13 5.18 4.26
C THR A 126 -5.34 4.36 4.68
N GLU A 127 -5.13 3.15 5.19
CA GLU A 127 -6.21 2.23 5.55
C GLU A 127 -6.42 2.15 7.07
N GLU A 128 -5.65 2.88 7.84
CA GLU A 128 -5.74 2.92 9.31
C GLU A 128 -5.61 1.55 9.97
N LEU A 129 -4.86 0.65 9.34
CA LEU A 129 -4.61 -0.68 9.87
C LEU A 129 -3.60 -0.63 11.02
N LYS A 130 -3.87 -1.40 12.05
CA LYS A 130 -2.94 -1.58 13.16
C LYS A 130 -1.80 -2.51 12.76
N ASN A 131 -0.65 -2.39 13.41
CA ASN A 131 0.51 -3.23 13.12
C ASN A 131 0.19 -4.73 13.19
N ARG A 132 -0.65 -5.15 14.12
CA ARG A 132 -1.12 -6.53 14.24
C ARG A 132 -1.89 -6.99 13.01
N GLU A 133 -2.76 -6.13 12.49
CA GLU A 133 -3.54 -6.43 11.30
C GLU A 133 -2.66 -6.51 10.05
N ILE A 134 -1.71 -5.60 9.93
CA ILE A 134 -0.73 -5.61 8.82
C ILE A 134 0.11 -6.89 8.89
N ALA A 135 0.61 -7.24 10.07
CA ALA A 135 1.39 -8.45 10.29
C ALA A 135 0.63 -9.71 9.87
N GLU A 136 -0.64 -9.80 10.25
CA GLU A 136 -1.50 -10.91 9.88
C GLU A 136 -1.67 -11.03 8.36
N ARG A 137 -1.96 -9.93 7.69
CA ARG A 137 -2.18 -9.91 6.24
C ARG A 137 -0.92 -10.25 5.45
N LEU A 138 0.22 -9.74 5.88
CA LEU A 138 1.49 -9.91 5.18
C LEU A 138 2.27 -11.17 5.60
N GLY A 139 1.78 -11.91 6.59
CA GLY A 139 2.49 -13.08 7.10
C GLY A 139 3.79 -12.73 7.80
N LEU A 140 3.83 -11.60 8.50
CA LEU A 140 5.00 -11.10 9.21
C LEU A 140 4.75 -11.10 10.72
N SER A 141 5.83 -11.05 11.50
CA SER A 141 5.72 -10.77 12.92
C SER A 141 5.38 -9.30 13.15
N VAL A 142 4.75 -8.99 14.28
CA VAL A 142 4.47 -7.60 14.67
C VAL A 142 5.77 -6.80 14.78
N LYS A 143 6.83 -7.41 15.31
CA LYS A 143 8.16 -6.78 15.41
C LYS A 143 8.72 -6.41 14.05
N ALA A 144 8.55 -7.26 13.04
CA ALA A 144 8.99 -6.96 11.68
C ALA A 144 8.23 -5.76 11.11
N VAL A 145 6.92 -5.69 11.34
CA VAL A 145 6.09 -4.55 10.91
C VAL A 145 6.54 -3.26 11.62
N GLU A 146 6.75 -3.32 12.93
CA GLU A 146 7.22 -2.17 13.71
C GLU A 146 8.57 -1.67 13.22
N LYS A 147 9.49 -2.58 12.92
CA LYS A 147 10.82 -2.23 12.41
C LYS A 147 10.73 -1.53 11.05
N ARG A 148 9.93 -2.05 10.15
CA ARG A 148 9.70 -1.44 8.83
C ARG A 148 9.04 -0.08 8.95
N MET A 149 8.07 0.04 9.84
CA MET A 149 7.39 1.31 10.13
C MET A 149 8.36 2.36 10.67
N SER A 150 9.19 1.98 11.63
CA SER A 150 10.19 2.88 12.21
C SER A 150 11.18 3.40 11.16
N LYS A 151 11.61 2.53 10.25
CA LYS A 151 12.51 2.91 9.16
C LYS A 151 11.84 3.85 8.17
N ALA A 152 10.58 3.59 7.82
CA ALA A 152 9.79 4.47 6.94
C ALA A 152 9.63 5.85 7.55
N LEU A 153 9.21 5.92 8.82
CA LEU A 153 9.01 7.18 9.52
C LEU A 153 10.32 7.98 9.67
N ARG A 154 11.43 7.29 9.94
CA ARG A 154 12.75 7.93 10.02
C ARG A 154 13.14 8.53 8.68
N MET A 155 12.96 7.80 7.60
CA MET A 155 13.28 8.29 6.25
C MET A 155 12.45 9.52 5.88
N LEU A 156 11.15 9.50 6.20
CA LEU A 156 10.27 10.64 5.98
C LEU A 156 10.69 11.84 6.82
N LYS A 157 10.96 11.62 8.10
CA LYS A 157 11.41 12.68 9.02
C LYS A 157 12.70 13.32 8.53
N ASP A 158 13.71 12.52 8.22
CA ASP A 158 15.01 13.01 7.77
C ASP A 158 14.87 13.83 6.48
N ALA A 159 14.08 13.36 5.53
CA ALA A 159 13.89 14.04 4.27
C ALA A 159 13.10 15.35 4.41
N LEU A 160 12.06 15.36 5.24
CA LEU A 160 11.22 16.54 5.43
C LEU A 160 11.88 17.61 6.31
N MET A 161 12.77 17.21 7.22
CA MET A 161 13.47 18.15 8.10
C MET A 161 14.82 18.62 7.55
N ALA A 162 15.35 17.98 6.51
CA ALA A 162 16.65 18.33 5.95
C ALA A 162 16.70 19.74 5.37
N GLU A 163 15.58 20.33 4.99
CA GLU A 163 15.49 21.70 4.46
C GLU A 163 15.44 22.77 5.54
N GLU A 164 15.01 22.44 6.75
CA GLU A 164 14.98 23.40 7.86
C GLU A 164 16.38 23.71 8.39
N THR A 165 17.34 22.80 8.15
CA THR A 165 18.71 22.95 8.64
C THR A 165 19.65 23.54 7.58
N ASN A 166 19.18 23.83 6.38
CA ASN A 166 19.99 24.40 5.32
C ASN A 166 19.38 25.69 4.78
N PRO A 167 19.55 26.79 5.49
CA PRO A 167 19.11 28.11 5.01
C PRO A 167 20.09 28.62 3.97
N GLY A 168 19.90 28.21 2.76
CA GLY A 168 20.78 28.68 1.71
C GLY A 168 20.06 29.07 0.47
#